data_8fc0fd68db6350a5659da57c370be0b7
#
_entry.id   8fc0fd68db6350a5659da57c370be0b7
#
_cell.length_a   1.000
_cell.length_b   1.000
_cell.length_c   1.000
_cell.angle_alpha   90.00
_cell.angle_beta   90.00
_cell.angle_gamma   90.00
#
_symmetry.space_group_name_H-M   'P 1'
#
loop_
_entity.id
_entity.type
_entity.pdbx_description
1 polymer ?
#
loop_
_entity_poly.entity_id
_entity_poly.type
_entity_poly.pdbx_seq_one_letter_code
_entity_poly.pdbx_strand_id
1 'polypeptide(L)'
;RLTAMFEMHPDWMTAPRLNDVPGIPEYRDWLKLPHNFPIYTHGIDRRIPASVAYPFEKINYIFRNTLFKGEVEVKNLYTSTTPYAIALAILQTYKRIELYGIELSQETEYREHRDSVFLWIGRASAMGVQVHIHEDSKLYRPALYPIMGTNKP
;
A
#
# COMPACT_ATOMS: atom_id res chain seq x y z
N ARG A 1 8.59 5.80 -15.63
CA ARG A 1 7.26 6.20 -16.12
C ARG A 1 6.22 5.73 -15.12
N LEU A 2 5.39 6.63 -14.58
CA LEU A 2 4.28 6.26 -13.70
C LEU A 2 3.22 5.50 -14.50
N THR A 3 2.78 4.34 -14.01
CA THR A 3 1.83 3.46 -14.68
C THR A 3 0.49 3.34 -13.94
N ALA A 4 0.46 3.69 -12.67
CA ALA A 4 -0.75 3.79 -11.86
C ALA A 4 -0.45 4.65 -10.63
N MET A 5 -1.49 5.20 -10.02
CA MET A 5 -1.45 5.93 -8.77
C MET A 5 -2.59 5.47 -7.85
N PHE A 6 -2.44 5.71 -6.55
CA PHE A 6 -3.45 5.36 -5.56
C PHE A 6 -3.77 6.60 -4.72
N GLU A 7 -5.01 7.07 -4.80
CA GLU A 7 -5.56 8.07 -3.92
C GLU A 7 -6.65 7.42 -3.07
N MET A 8 -6.25 6.95 -1.90
CA MET A 8 -7.08 6.10 -1.05
C MET A 8 -7.58 6.83 0.20
N HIS A 9 -7.51 8.15 0.26
CA HIS A 9 -8.13 8.91 1.33
C HIS A 9 -9.65 8.97 1.10
N PRO A 10 -10.46 8.63 2.12
CA PRO A 10 -11.93 8.65 1.98
C PRO A 10 -12.48 10.02 1.59
N ASP A 11 -11.84 11.07 2.06
CA ASP A 11 -12.15 12.46 1.72
C ASP A 11 -10.88 13.22 1.33
N TRP A 12 -10.37 12.94 0.13
CA TRP A 12 -9.16 13.58 -0.39
C TRP A 12 -9.30 15.10 -0.55
N MET A 13 -10.54 15.62 -0.64
CA MET A 13 -10.79 17.07 -0.77
C MET A 13 -10.53 17.82 0.52
N THR A 14 -10.81 17.22 1.66
CA THR A 14 -10.73 17.85 2.98
C THR A 14 -9.57 17.33 3.83
N ALA A 15 -8.91 16.25 3.41
CA ALA A 15 -7.76 15.70 4.12
C ALA A 15 -6.69 16.80 4.34
N PRO A 16 -6.47 17.26 5.58
CA PRO A 16 -5.66 18.46 5.84
C PRO A 16 -4.22 18.31 5.35
N ARG A 17 -3.66 17.12 5.46
CA ARG A 17 -2.25 16.85 5.16
C ARG A 17 -1.88 16.78 3.68
N LEU A 18 -2.85 16.70 2.78
CA LEU A 18 -2.56 16.71 1.34
C LEU A 18 -2.08 18.09 0.84
N ASN A 19 -2.32 19.16 1.63
CA ASN A 19 -1.84 20.50 1.33
C ASN A 19 -0.56 20.90 2.07
N ASP A 20 -0.17 20.11 3.10
CA ASP A 20 0.95 20.47 3.98
C ASP A 20 2.30 19.94 3.50
N VAL A 21 2.34 19.28 2.36
CA VAL A 21 3.61 18.85 1.75
C VAL A 21 4.26 20.07 1.10
N PRO A 22 5.38 20.57 1.64
CA PRO A 22 6.10 21.69 1.03
C PRO A 22 6.45 21.33 -0.41
N GLY A 23 6.00 22.15 -1.35
CA GLY A 23 6.24 21.95 -2.78
C GLY A 23 5.14 21.22 -3.56
N ILE A 24 4.02 20.81 -2.92
CA ILE A 24 2.83 20.29 -3.63
C ILE A 24 1.56 21.06 -3.19
N PRO A 25 1.54 22.40 -3.24
CA PRO A 25 0.33 23.15 -2.89
C PRO A 25 -0.86 22.86 -3.82
N GLU A 26 -0.60 22.21 -4.95
CA GLU A 26 -1.55 22.00 -6.05
C GLU A 26 -1.92 20.52 -6.25
N TYR A 27 -1.63 19.64 -5.29
CA TYR A 27 -1.89 18.19 -5.44
C TYR A 27 -3.36 17.90 -5.78
N ARG A 28 -4.29 18.59 -5.13
CA ARG A 28 -5.73 18.44 -5.39
C ARG A 28 -6.12 18.92 -6.79
N ASP A 29 -5.51 19.99 -7.26
CA ASP A 29 -5.75 20.51 -8.60
C ASP A 29 -5.07 19.61 -9.64
N TRP A 30 -3.90 19.08 -9.33
CA TRP A 30 -3.26 18.08 -10.16
C TRP A 30 -4.11 16.82 -10.34
N LEU A 31 -4.79 16.31 -9.29
CA LEU A 31 -5.69 15.16 -9.40
C LEU A 31 -6.88 15.42 -10.36
N LYS A 32 -7.32 16.66 -10.50
CA LYS A 32 -8.41 17.05 -11.41
C LYS A 32 -7.99 17.12 -12.88
N LEU A 33 -6.69 17.07 -13.15
CA LEU A 33 -6.19 17.07 -14.53
C LEU A 33 -6.37 15.70 -15.19
N PRO A 34 -6.43 15.63 -16.53
CA PRO A 34 -6.39 14.35 -17.23
C PRO A 34 -5.00 13.72 -17.09
N HIS A 35 -4.96 12.40 -16.80
CA HIS A 35 -3.75 11.62 -16.69
C HIS A 35 -3.77 10.44 -17.67
N ASN A 36 -2.61 10.01 -18.15
CA ASN A 36 -2.46 8.87 -19.06
C ASN A 36 -2.24 7.53 -18.33
N PHE A 37 -2.56 7.49 -17.02
CA PHE A 37 -2.54 6.33 -16.17
C PHE A 37 -3.73 6.36 -15.21
N PRO A 38 -4.21 5.21 -14.70
CA PRO A 38 -5.31 5.16 -13.76
C PRO A 38 -4.90 5.70 -12.39
N ILE A 39 -5.82 6.39 -11.75
CA ILE A 39 -5.75 6.76 -10.33
C ILE A 39 -6.78 5.90 -9.60
N TYR A 40 -6.32 4.92 -8.83
CA TYR A 40 -7.20 4.08 -8.03
C TYR A 40 -7.71 4.85 -6.83
N THR A 41 -9.04 4.83 -6.67
CA THR A 41 -9.80 5.49 -5.61
C THR A 41 -10.78 4.50 -4.98
N HIS A 42 -11.38 4.82 -3.83
CA HIS A 42 -12.39 3.95 -3.20
C HIS A 42 -13.57 3.61 -4.14
N GLY A 43 -13.99 4.56 -4.94
CA GLY A 43 -14.98 4.44 -5.99
C GLY A 43 -14.68 5.43 -7.10
N ILE A 44 -15.37 5.37 -8.22
CA ILE A 44 -15.17 6.35 -9.30
C ILE A 44 -15.53 7.75 -8.78
N ASP A 45 -14.57 8.66 -8.81
CA ASP A 45 -14.75 10.06 -8.44
C ASP A 45 -14.77 10.93 -9.72
N ARG A 46 -15.93 11.52 -10.02
CA ARG A 46 -16.10 12.34 -11.23
C ARG A 46 -15.24 13.60 -11.24
N ARG A 47 -14.70 14.01 -10.07
CA ARG A 47 -13.77 15.14 -9.94
C ARG A 47 -12.35 14.79 -10.35
N ILE A 48 -12.04 13.49 -10.43
CA ILE A 48 -10.75 12.94 -10.87
C ILE A 48 -10.98 12.20 -12.19
N PRO A 49 -10.70 12.83 -13.36
CA PRO A 49 -11.00 12.23 -14.66
C PRO A 49 -10.36 10.86 -14.90
N ALA A 50 -9.19 10.62 -14.32
CA ALA A 50 -8.46 9.35 -14.41
C ALA A 50 -8.83 8.35 -13.31
N SER A 51 -9.86 8.62 -12.47
CA SER A 51 -10.22 7.73 -11.38
C SER A 51 -10.74 6.40 -11.85
N VAL A 52 -10.31 5.35 -11.18
CA VAL A 52 -10.76 3.97 -11.36
C VAL A 52 -11.10 3.42 -9.99
N ALA A 53 -12.26 2.79 -9.85
CA ALA A 53 -12.65 2.16 -8.62
C ALA A 53 -11.67 1.02 -8.25
N TYR A 54 -11.14 1.08 -7.04
CA TYR A 54 -10.30 0.01 -6.52
C TYR A 54 -11.12 -1.28 -6.36
N PRO A 55 -10.62 -2.44 -6.81
CA PRO A 55 -11.41 -3.68 -6.88
C PRO A 55 -11.53 -4.39 -5.51
N PHE A 56 -12.07 -3.70 -4.51
CA PHE A 56 -12.22 -4.19 -3.13
C PHE A 56 -12.88 -5.56 -3.04
N GLU A 57 -14.00 -5.74 -3.72
CA GLU A 57 -14.77 -6.98 -3.64
C GLU A 57 -13.96 -8.19 -4.10
N LYS A 58 -13.24 -8.04 -5.22
CA LYS A 58 -12.40 -9.11 -5.76
C LYS A 58 -11.25 -9.45 -4.81
N ILE A 59 -10.58 -8.42 -4.29
CA ILE A 59 -9.46 -8.58 -3.37
C ILE A 59 -9.97 -9.22 -2.07
N ASN A 60 -11.02 -8.68 -1.48
CA ASN A 60 -11.59 -9.22 -0.25
C ASN A 60 -12.08 -10.66 -0.42
N TYR A 61 -12.69 -10.98 -1.55
CA TYR A 61 -13.11 -12.36 -1.84
C TYR A 61 -11.92 -13.33 -1.86
N ILE A 62 -10.85 -12.98 -2.58
CA ILE A 62 -9.66 -13.84 -2.67
C ILE A 62 -8.99 -14.02 -1.31
N PHE A 63 -8.81 -12.93 -0.56
CA PHE A 63 -8.05 -12.99 0.67
C PHE A 63 -8.87 -13.40 1.89
N ARG A 64 -10.18 -13.13 1.92
CA ARG A 64 -11.08 -13.60 2.99
C ARG A 64 -11.13 -15.13 3.06
N ASN A 65 -11.21 -15.79 1.91
CA ASN A 65 -11.32 -17.25 1.85
C ASN A 65 -9.99 -17.97 2.13
N THR A 66 -8.84 -17.31 1.99
CA THR A 66 -7.54 -17.96 2.18
C THR A 66 -6.99 -17.83 3.60
N LEU A 67 -7.46 -16.86 4.38
CA LEU A 67 -6.85 -16.56 5.68
C LEU A 67 -7.68 -16.98 6.89
N PHE A 68 -8.98 -17.00 6.78
CA PHE A 68 -9.84 -17.18 7.94
C PHE A 68 -10.99 -18.12 7.64
N LYS A 69 -10.75 -19.40 7.90
CA LYS A 69 -11.83 -20.36 8.18
C LYS A 69 -12.27 -20.19 9.63
N GLY A 70 -12.75 -19.02 10.00
CA GLY A 70 -13.16 -18.76 11.37
C GLY A 70 -13.80 -17.38 11.53
N GLU A 71 -14.41 -17.15 12.66
CA GLU A 71 -15.24 -15.99 13.01
C GLU A 71 -14.48 -14.69 13.26
N VAL A 72 -13.17 -14.63 12.99
CA VAL A 72 -12.37 -13.42 13.21
C VAL A 72 -12.39 -12.54 11.97
N GLU A 73 -13.23 -11.53 11.98
CA GLU A 73 -13.11 -10.41 11.05
C GLU A 73 -11.82 -9.64 11.33
N VAL A 74 -10.85 -9.73 10.44
CA VAL A 74 -9.68 -8.84 10.51
C VAL A 74 -10.11 -7.49 9.96
N LYS A 75 -10.53 -6.62 10.86
CA LYS A 75 -10.78 -5.21 10.57
C LYS A 75 -9.44 -4.51 10.32
N ASN A 76 -9.43 -3.57 9.38
CA ASN A 76 -8.30 -2.67 9.10
C ASN A 76 -7.04 -3.32 8.47
N LEU A 77 -7.23 -4.12 7.43
CA LEU A 77 -6.10 -4.64 6.66
C LEU A 77 -5.38 -3.57 5.82
N TYR A 78 -5.98 -2.40 5.69
CA TYR A 78 -5.50 -1.31 4.87
C TYR A 78 -5.42 -0.03 5.70
N THR A 79 -4.28 0.20 6.31
CA THR A 79 -4.04 1.38 7.15
C THR A 79 -3.27 2.48 6.42
N SER A 80 -2.82 2.22 5.19
CA SER A 80 -2.12 3.19 4.33
C SER A 80 -2.24 2.79 2.86
N THR A 81 -1.75 3.62 1.96
CA THR A 81 -1.82 3.39 0.50
C THR A 81 -0.99 2.18 0.04
N THR A 82 0.14 1.90 0.69
CA THR A 82 1.03 0.80 0.29
C THR A 82 0.36 -0.58 0.31
N PRO A 83 -0.41 -0.99 1.33
CA PRO A 83 -1.19 -2.22 1.31
C PRO A 83 -2.12 -2.37 0.11
N TYR A 84 -2.78 -1.30 -0.32
CA TYR A 84 -3.64 -1.34 -1.51
C TYR A 84 -2.83 -1.66 -2.77
N ALA A 85 -1.66 -1.05 -2.93
CA ALA A 85 -0.80 -1.31 -4.08
C ALA A 85 -0.30 -2.76 -4.10
N ILE A 86 0.15 -3.31 -2.96
CA ILE A 86 0.59 -4.70 -2.84
C ILE A 86 -0.57 -5.66 -3.14
N ALA A 87 -1.74 -5.44 -2.56
CA ALA A 87 -2.91 -6.29 -2.78
C ALA A 87 -3.34 -6.31 -4.25
N LEU A 88 -3.33 -5.15 -4.91
CA LEU A 88 -3.62 -5.07 -6.34
C LEU A 88 -2.57 -5.80 -7.18
N ALA A 89 -1.29 -5.67 -6.85
CA ALA A 89 -0.21 -6.38 -7.53
C ALA A 89 -0.37 -7.90 -7.44
N ILE A 90 -0.78 -8.41 -6.27
CA ILE A 90 -1.08 -9.84 -6.09
C ILE A 90 -2.29 -10.24 -6.96
N LEU A 91 -3.38 -9.46 -6.94
CA LEU A 91 -4.57 -9.70 -7.76
C LEU A 91 -4.23 -9.74 -9.26
N GLN A 92 -3.33 -8.87 -9.69
CA GLN A 92 -2.86 -8.77 -11.08
C GLN A 92 -1.77 -9.79 -11.43
N THR A 93 -1.46 -10.71 -10.51
CA THR A 93 -0.51 -11.83 -10.70
C THR A 93 0.93 -11.41 -11.00
N TYR A 94 1.35 -10.26 -10.50
CA TYR A 94 2.76 -9.86 -10.56
C TYR A 94 3.63 -10.89 -9.85
N LYS A 95 4.79 -11.21 -10.43
CA LYS A 95 5.75 -12.18 -9.90
C LYS A 95 6.76 -11.56 -8.95
N ARG A 96 6.93 -10.24 -9.05
CA ARG A 96 7.88 -9.48 -8.23
C ARG A 96 7.29 -8.12 -7.88
N ILE A 97 7.50 -7.71 -6.63
CA ILE A 97 7.15 -6.40 -6.07
C ILE A 97 8.42 -5.82 -5.49
N GLU A 98 8.72 -4.58 -5.83
CA GLU A 98 9.85 -3.83 -5.28
C GLU A 98 9.31 -2.60 -4.55
N LEU A 99 9.75 -2.41 -3.30
CA LEU A 99 9.30 -1.33 -2.44
C LEU A 99 10.45 -0.34 -2.23
N TYR A 100 10.26 0.88 -2.74
CA TYR A 100 11.20 1.98 -2.62
C TYR A 100 10.56 3.15 -1.89
N GLY A 101 11.33 3.89 -1.09
CA GLY A 101 10.89 5.13 -0.46
C GLY A 101 9.77 4.97 0.57
N ILE A 102 9.54 3.76 1.09
CA ILE A 102 8.53 3.51 2.12
C ILE A 102 9.14 3.79 3.49
N GLU A 103 8.82 4.96 4.04
CA GLU A 103 9.39 5.45 5.28
C GLU A 103 8.40 5.42 6.45
N LEU A 104 7.99 4.27 6.88
CA LEU A 104 7.10 4.13 8.04
C LEU A 104 7.92 4.21 9.34
N SER A 105 8.35 5.43 9.73
CA SER A 105 9.11 5.66 10.95
C SER A 105 8.23 5.52 12.20
N GLN A 106 8.83 5.13 13.34
CA GLN A 106 8.10 4.81 14.57
C GLN A 106 7.52 6.03 15.32
N GLU A 107 7.94 7.22 14.96
CA GLU A 107 7.66 8.43 15.73
C GLU A 107 6.38 9.15 15.31
N THR A 108 5.67 8.62 14.30
CA THR A 108 4.48 9.23 13.71
C THR A 108 3.33 8.22 13.64
N GLU A 109 2.15 8.67 13.20
CA GLU A 109 1.00 7.82 12.86
C GLU A 109 1.35 6.64 11.92
N TYR A 110 2.47 6.70 11.23
CA TYR A 110 2.98 5.64 10.35
C TYR A 110 3.35 4.34 11.10
N ARG A 111 3.48 4.37 12.42
CA ARG A 111 3.71 3.16 13.20
C ARG A 111 2.60 2.13 12.99
N GLU A 112 1.34 2.57 13.03
CA GLU A 112 0.18 1.70 12.83
C GLU A 112 0.07 1.19 11.40
N HIS A 113 0.62 1.94 10.45
CA HIS A 113 0.62 1.55 9.04
C HIS A 113 1.57 0.39 8.74
N ARG A 114 2.62 0.23 9.55
CA ARG A 114 3.67 -0.76 9.34
C ARG A 114 3.15 -2.19 9.38
N ASP A 115 2.31 -2.50 10.35
CA ASP A 115 1.80 -3.86 10.56
C ASP A 115 0.98 -4.33 9.35
N SER A 116 0.17 -3.45 8.80
CA SER A 116 -0.60 -3.72 7.58
C SER A 116 0.30 -3.95 6.36
N VAL A 117 1.37 -3.17 6.20
CA VAL A 117 2.34 -3.36 5.11
C VAL A 117 3.03 -4.72 5.24
N PHE A 118 3.51 -5.11 6.43
CA PHE A 118 4.14 -6.42 6.62
C PHE A 118 3.17 -7.58 6.45
N LEU A 119 1.91 -7.43 6.85
CA LEU A 119 0.88 -8.43 6.59
C LEU A 119 0.75 -8.69 5.08
N TRP A 120 0.69 -7.64 4.27
CA TRP A 120 0.56 -7.79 2.82
C TRP A 120 1.83 -8.27 2.15
N ILE A 121 3.02 -7.90 2.64
CA ILE A 121 4.31 -8.48 2.21
C ILE A 121 4.33 -9.99 2.49
N GLY A 122 3.94 -10.40 3.69
CA GLY A 122 3.86 -11.81 4.07
C GLY A 122 2.89 -12.60 3.19
N ARG A 123 1.73 -12.02 2.86
CA ARG A 123 0.77 -12.61 1.93
C ARG A 123 1.33 -12.77 0.53
N ALA A 124 1.96 -11.73 -0.01
CA ALA A 124 2.60 -11.78 -1.31
C ALA A 124 3.64 -12.92 -1.37
N SER A 125 4.52 -13.00 -0.37
CA SER A 125 5.53 -14.04 -0.26
C SER A 125 4.92 -15.44 -0.14
N ALA A 126 3.87 -15.62 0.67
CA ALA A 126 3.17 -16.90 0.81
C ALA A 126 2.49 -17.35 -0.48
N MET A 127 2.14 -16.44 -1.37
CA MET A 127 1.59 -16.71 -2.70
C MET A 127 2.66 -16.84 -3.79
N GLY A 128 3.95 -16.88 -3.43
CA GLY A 128 5.07 -17.06 -4.35
C GLY A 128 5.49 -15.79 -5.08
N VAL A 129 5.03 -14.62 -4.65
CA VAL A 129 5.49 -13.34 -5.19
C VAL A 129 6.81 -12.96 -4.50
N GLN A 130 7.83 -12.65 -5.29
CA GLN A 130 9.08 -12.13 -4.77
C GLN A 130 8.88 -10.68 -4.31
N VAL A 131 9.13 -10.40 -3.04
CA VAL A 131 9.06 -9.02 -2.52
C VAL A 131 10.45 -8.57 -2.13
N HIS A 132 10.90 -7.47 -2.75
CA HIS A 132 12.15 -6.82 -2.45
C HIS A 132 11.89 -5.50 -1.73
N ILE A 133 12.49 -5.32 -0.57
CA ILE A 133 12.49 -4.06 0.18
C ILE A 133 13.88 -3.47 0.02
N HIS A 134 13.96 -2.24 -0.50
CA HIS A 134 15.24 -1.55 -0.67
C HIS A 134 15.92 -1.35 0.69
N GLU A 135 17.25 -1.53 0.74
CA GLU A 135 18.02 -1.48 1.99
C GLU A 135 17.94 -0.14 2.73
N ASP A 136 17.76 0.96 2.00
CA ASP A 136 17.58 2.30 2.59
C ASP A 136 16.16 2.51 3.17
N SER A 137 15.24 1.56 2.95
CA SER A 137 13.89 1.66 3.50
C SER A 137 13.88 1.46 5.00
N LYS A 138 13.21 2.34 5.74
CA LYS A 138 12.99 2.15 7.18
C LYS A 138 12.09 0.96 7.53
N LEU A 139 11.50 0.30 6.55
CA LEU A 139 10.87 -1.01 6.74
C LEU A 139 11.91 -2.08 7.10
N TYR A 140 13.12 -1.96 6.57
CA TYR A 140 14.20 -2.89 6.87
C TYR A 140 14.69 -2.69 8.30
N ARG A 141 14.66 -3.75 9.11
CA ARG A 141 15.19 -3.74 10.48
C ARG A 141 16.03 -4.97 10.70
N PRO A 142 17.16 -4.84 11.39
CA PRO A 142 17.92 -6.00 11.85
C PRO A 142 17.05 -6.86 12.77
N ALA A 143 17.22 -8.17 12.70
CA ALA A 143 16.54 -9.10 13.59
C ALA A 143 16.97 -8.83 15.04
N LEU A 144 15.97 -8.64 15.93
CA LEU A 144 16.23 -8.51 17.37
C LEU A 144 16.74 -9.83 17.98
N TYR A 145 16.33 -10.95 17.38
CA TYR A 145 16.76 -12.30 17.75
C TYR A 145 17.36 -12.95 16.50
N PRO A 146 18.66 -12.76 16.23
CA PRO A 146 19.29 -13.35 15.05
C PRO A 146 19.26 -14.88 15.15
N ILE A 147 18.93 -15.52 14.05
CA ILE A 147 19.03 -16.97 13.93
C ILE A 147 20.52 -17.33 14.04
N MET A 148 20.86 -18.23 14.95
CA MET A 148 22.26 -18.67 15.15
C MET A 148 22.86 -19.14 13.81
N GLY A 149 24.02 -18.62 13.46
CA GLY A 149 24.75 -18.96 12.22
C GLY A 149 24.51 -18.04 11.03
N THR A 150 23.64 -17.02 11.14
CA THR A 150 23.40 -16.04 10.06
C THR A 150 24.23 -14.75 10.21
N ASN A 151 25.00 -14.61 11.28
CA ASN A 151 25.94 -13.49 11.42
C ASN A 151 27.11 -13.68 10.46
N LYS A 152 26.96 -13.21 9.22
CA LYS A 152 28.13 -12.80 8.44
C LYS A 152 28.40 -11.33 8.74
N PRO A 153 29.65 -10.97 9.04
CA PRO A 153 30.09 -9.59 9.24
C PRO A 153 29.87 -8.75 8.00
#